data_65f92b7775dba889c4de53a426732197
#
_entry.id   65f92b7775dba889c4de53a426732197
#
_cell.length_a   1.000
_cell.length_b   1.000
_cell.length_c   1.000
_cell.angle_alpha   90.00
_cell.angle_beta   90.00
_cell.angle_gamma   90.00
#
_symmetry.space_group_name_H-M   'P 1'
#
loop_
_entity.id
_entity.type
_entity.pdbx_description
1 polymer ?
#
loop_
_entity_poly.entity_id
_entity_poly.type
_entity_poly.pdbx_seq_one_letter_code
_entity_poly.pdbx_strand_id
1 'polypeptide(L)'
;MKFKKIYIEITNICNMNCSFCPPHKRKNDYMSKEEFECILDKIKPYTDYIYLHVKGEPLLHPDFDKFVKLAFDKGFFVNITTNGTLLDKHIDAFKYVRQINISLHATNQQEIINSAKQIKDCYVNFRVWNFVDEENKL
;
A
#
# COMPACT_ATOMS: atom_id res chain seq x y z
N MET A 1 26.42 -3.08 -3.45
CA MET A 1 25.31 -3.74 -4.16
C MET A 1 24.04 -2.97 -3.92
N LYS A 2 23.26 -2.76 -4.97
CA LYS A 2 21.97 -2.08 -4.85
C LYS A 2 20.87 -3.04 -5.23
N PHE A 3 19.76 -2.95 -4.51
CA PHE A 3 18.55 -3.67 -4.90
C PHE A 3 17.63 -2.71 -5.62
N LYS A 4 16.83 -3.22 -6.56
CA LYS A 4 15.90 -2.36 -7.27
C LYS A 4 14.78 -1.87 -6.36
N LYS A 5 14.35 -2.70 -5.43
CA LYS A 5 13.27 -2.38 -4.50
C LYS A 5 13.31 -3.33 -3.33
N ILE A 6 12.77 -2.87 -2.21
CA ILE A 6 12.61 -3.71 -1.03
C ILE A 6 11.17 -3.56 -0.55
N TYR A 7 10.56 -4.67 -0.18
CA TYR A 7 9.20 -4.69 0.36
C TYR A 7 9.26 -4.68 1.89
N ILE A 8 8.47 -3.82 2.50
CA ILE A 8 8.37 -3.72 3.95
C ILE A 8 6.89 -3.87 4.31
N GLU A 9 6.55 -4.95 4.99
CA GLU A 9 5.17 -5.15 5.41
C GLU A 9 4.93 -4.41 6.71
N ILE A 10 4.25 -3.27 6.64
CA ILE A 10 4.02 -2.46 7.85
C ILE A 10 2.82 -2.94 8.65
N THR A 11 1.96 -3.73 8.05
CA THR A 11 0.91 -4.44 8.75
C THR A 11 0.50 -5.65 7.93
N ASN A 12 0.10 -6.71 8.62
CA ASN A 12 -0.45 -7.89 7.94
C ASN A 12 -1.97 -7.96 8.08
N ILE A 13 -2.58 -6.89 8.58
CA ILE A 13 -4.03 -6.82 8.77
C ILE A 13 -4.68 -6.30 7.49
N CYS A 14 -5.77 -6.90 7.09
CA CYS A 14 -6.52 -6.46 5.93
C CYS A 14 -8.01 -6.39 6.28
N ASN A 15 -8.68 -5.36 5.76
CA ASN A 15 -10.11 -5.18 6.00
C ASN A 15 -10.98 -5.83 4.92
N MET A 16 -10.38 -6.64 4.05
CA MET A 16 -11.11 -7.39 3.03
C MET A 16 -10.72 -8.85 3.10
N ASN A 17 -11.69 -9.72 2.81
CA ASN A 17 -11.46 -11.14 2.81
C ASN A 17 -11.59 -11.64 1.38
N CYS A 18 -10.56 -11.38 0.57
CA CYS A 18 -10.60 -11.70 -0.84
C CYS A 18 -10.36 -13.19 -1.06
N SER A 19 -11.14 -13.77 -1.95
CA SER A 19 -11.04 -15.22 -2.20
C SER A 19 -9.69 -15.60 -2.80
N PHE A 20 -9.02 -14.68 -3.50
CA PHE A 20 -7.73 -14.98 -4.10
C PHE A 20 -6.56 -14.59 -3.21
N CYS A 21 -6.82 -14.09 -2.01
CA CYS A 21 -5.77 -13.77 -1.05
C CYS A 21 -5.75 -14.87 -0.01
N PRO A 22 -4.74 -15.74 0.01
CA PRO A 22 -4.72 -16.80 1.00
C PRO A 22 -4.57 -16.21 2.40
N PRO A 23 -5.24 -16.76 3.39
CA PRO A 23 -5.07 -16.28 4.76
C PRO A 23 -3.65 -16.54 5.24
N HIS A 24 -3.12 -15.64 6.04
CA HIS A 24 -1.81 -15.84 6.64
C HIS A 24 -2.01 -16.43 8.05
N LYS A 25 -0.98 -17.12 8.52
CA LYS A 25 -1.03 -17.75 9.84
C LYS A 25 -0.33 -16.94 10.92
N ARG A 26 0.21 -15.79 10.56
CA ARG A 26 0.91 -14.95 11.52
C ARG A 26 -0.08 -14.16 12.35
N LYS A 27 0.34 -13.82 13.56
CA LYS A 27 -0.47 -12.96 14.40
C LYS A 27 -0.64 -11.60 13.70
N ASN A 28 -1.84 -11.05 13.78
CA ASN A 28 -2.10 -9.72 13.25
C ASN A 28 -1.30 -8.68 14.05
N ASP A 29 -0.63 -7.79 13.36
CA ASP A 29 0.22 -6.82 14.01
C ASP A 29 0.45 -5.59 13.16
N TYR A 30 0.92 -4.53 13.81
CA TYR A 30 1.35 -3.30 13.18
C TYR A 30 2.81 -3.09 13.51
N MET A 31 3.61 -2.72 12.50
CA MET A 31 5.01 -2.36 12.74
C MET A 31 5.07 -1.05 13.51
N SER A 32 5.96 -0.95 14.49
CA SER A 32 6.12 0.29 15.24
C SER A 32 6.93 1.31 14.44
N LYS A 33 6.80 2.59 14.82
CA LYS A 33 7.58 3.64 14.18
C LYS A 33 9.08 3.39 14.34
N GLU A 34 9.48 2.96 15.52
CA GLU A 34 10.90 2.70 15.81
C GLU A 34 11.43 1.57 14.94
N GLU A 35 10.66 0.51 14.78
CA GLU A 35 11.04 -0.58 13.90
C GLU A 35 11.16 -0.11 12.46
N PHE A 36 10.19 0.67 12.01
CA PHE A 36 10.17 1.17 10.63
C PHE A 36 11.38 2.06 10.37
N GLU A 37 11.66 2.98 11.27
CA GLU A 37 12.79 3.89 11.11
C GLU A 37 14.11 3.12 11.10
N CYS A 38 14.25 2.14 11.98
CA CYS A 38 15.44 1.30 12.03
C CYS A 38 15.65 0.56 10.71
N ILE A 39 14.57 0.01 10.15
CA ILE A 39 14.64 -0.69 8.88
C ILE A 39 15.06 0.27 7.76
N LEU A 40 14.45 1.46 7.72
CA LEU A 40 14.78 2.44 6.68
C LEU A 40 16.27 2.79 6.71
N ASP A 41 16.80 3.03 7.90
CA ASP A 41 18.21 3.38 8.02
C ASP A 41 19.13 2.24 7.57
N LYS A 42 18.73 1.01 7.85
CA LYS A 42 19.53 -0.15 7.45
C LYS A 42 19.50 -0.41 5.96
N ILE A 43 18.39 -0.14 5.29
CA ILE A 43 18.27 -0.47 3.88
C ILE A 43 18.65 0.68 2.96
N LYS A 44 18.78 1.90 3.47
CA LYS A 44 19.08 3.06 2.63
C LYS A 44 20.32 2.88 1.75
N PRO A 45 21.41 2.27 2.23
CA PRO A 45 22.56 2.05 1.36
C PRO A 45 22.30 1.10 0.19
N TYR A 46 21.21 0.34 0.24
CA TYR A 46 20.95 -0.72 -0.74
C TYR A 46 19.82 -0.41 -1.70
N THR A 47 18.91 0.51 -1.36
CA THR A 47 17.81 0.85 -2.26
C THR A 47 17.25 2.22 -1.91
N ASP A 48 16.67 2.88 -2.91
CA ASP A 48 15.87 4.07 -2.71
C ASP A 48 14.39 3.78 -2.89
N TYR A 49 14.02 2.59 -3.34
CA TYR A 49 12.63 2.25 -3.66
C TYR A 49 12.09 1.25 -2.64
N ILE A 50 11.02 1.61 -1.97
CA ILE A 50 10.37 0.71 -1.01
C ILE A 50 8.91 0.56 -1.36
N TYR A 51 8.38 -0.63 -1.02
CA TYR A 51 6.99 -1.00 -1.22
C TYR A 51 6.44 -1.44 0.13
N LEU A 52 5.40 -0.76 0.62
CA LEU A 52 4.92 -0.96 1.99
C LEU A 52 3.82 -2.01 2.07
N HIS A 53 3.89 -3.03 1.25
CA HIS A 53 2.83 -4.01 1.16
C HIS A 53 3.42 -5.37 0.86
N VAL A 54 2.95 -6.37 1.58
CA VAL A 54 3.12 -7.76 1.22
C VAL A 54 1.75 -8.43 1.23
N LYS A 55 1.11 -8.58 2.39
CA LYS A 55 -0.23 -9.18 2.47
C LYS A 55 -1.27 -8.26 3.08
N GLY A 56 -0.95 -7.46 4.03
CA GLY A 56 -1.92 -6.62 4.70
C GLY A 56 -2.38 -5.44 3.86
N GLU A 57 -3.25 -4.63 4.43
CA GLU A 57 -3.71 -3.38 3.82
C GLU A 57 -2.95 -2.23 4.48
N PRO A 58 -1.98 -1.59 3.79
CA PRO A 58 -1.13 -0.59 4.43
C PRO A 58 -1.91 0.62 4.96
N LEU A 59 -3.03 0.98 4.33
CA LEU A 59 -3.81 2.14 4.80
C LEU A 59 -4.53 1.89 6.12
N LEU A 60 -4.55 0.65 6.58
CA LEU A 60 -5.08 0.35 7.92
C LEU A 60 -4.09 0.68 9.02
N HIS A 61 -2.82 0.85 8.70
CA HIS A 61 -1.83 1.13 9.74
C HIS A 61 -2.15 2.49 10.37
N PRO A 62 -2.28 2.57 11.69
CA PRO A 62 -2.68 3.84 12.34
C PRO A 62 -1.70 4.98 12.11
N ASP A 63 -0.45 4.69 11.83
CA ASP A 63 0.56 5.70 11.60
C ASP A 63 1.01 5.76 10.15
N PHE A 64 0.18 5.30 9.21
CA PHE A 64 0.54 5.27 7.80
C PHE A 64 1.05 6.63 7.32
N ASP A 65 0.34 7.71 7.66
CA ASP A 65 0.71 9.04 7.17
C ASP A 65 2.08 9.46 7.69
N LYS A 66 2.38 9.12 8.94
CA LYS A 66 3.69 9.41 9.53
C LYS A 66 4.78 8.60 8.89
N PHE A 67 4.48 7.34 8.56
CA PHE A 67 5.45 6.43 7.96
C PHE A 67 5.87 6.92 6.58
N VAL A 68 4.90 7.30 5.74
CA VAL A 68 5.25 7.73 4.38
C VAL A 68 6.01 9.05 4.40
N LYS A 69 5.65 9.95 5.32
CA LYS A 69 6.41 11.21 5.44
C LYS A 69 7.84 10.94 5.90
N LEU A 70 8.01 10.07 6.87
CA LEU A 70 9.34 9.71 7.36
C LEU A 70 10.20 9.13 6.25
N ALA A 71 9.63 8.20 5.48
CA ALA A 71 10.36 7.58 4.38
C ALA A 71 10.71 8.61 3.31
N PHE A 72 9.77 9.50 2.99
CA PHE A 72 10.01 10.56 2.03
C PHE A 72 11.15 11.47 2.50
N ASP A 73 11.12 11.85 3.77
CA ASP A 73 12.15 12.74 4.33
C ASP A 73 13.53 12.08 4.33
N LYS A 74 13.59 10.76 4.38
CA LYS A 74 14.86 10.02 4.30
C LYS A 74 15.28 9.75 2.86
N GLY A 75 14.55 10.23 1.88
CA GLY A 75 14.94 10.13 0.48
C GLY A 75 14.48 8.87 -0.22
N PHE A 76 13.46 8.19 0.29
CA PHE A 76 12.93 7.00 -0.37
C PHE A 76 11.79 7.36 -1.33
N PHE A 77 11.68 6.57 -2.39
CA PHE A 77 10.52 6.58 -3.26
C PHE A 77 9.56 5.51 -2.76
N VAL A 78 8.44 5.96 -2.21
CA VAL A 78 7.48 5.07 -1.55
C VAL A 78 6.42 4.63 -2.53
N ASN A 79 6.16 3.34 -2.57
CA ASN A 79 5.14 2.76 -3.43
C ASN A 79 4.23 1.89 -2.57
N ILE A 80 2.93 1.92 -2.84
CA ILE A 80 1.98 1.12 -2.10
C ILE A 80 1.02 0.43 -3.04
N THR A 81 0.45 -0.68 -2.57
CA THR A 81 -0.68 -1.33 -3.20
C THR A 81 -1.79 -1.41 -2.16
N THR A 82 -2.98 -1.02 -2.53
CA THR A 82 -4.07 -0.91 -1.60
C THR A 82 -5.37 -1.41 -2.25
N ASN A 83 -6.30 -1.84 -1.42
CA ASN A 83 -7.64 -2.20 -1.91
C ASN A 83 -8.50 -0.97 -2.16
N GLY A 84 -8.03 0.22 -1.79
CA GLY A 84 -8.70 1.46 -2.12
C GLY A 84 -9.82 1.86 -1.18
N THR A 85 -10.18 1.05 -0.20
CA THR A 85 -11.36 1.34 0.63
C THR A 85 -11.13 2.47 1.62
N LEU A 86 -9.89 2.87 1.85
CA LEU A 86 -9.54 3.90 2.83
C LEU A 86 -8.83 5.11 2.22
N LEU A 87 -8.90 5.27 0.89
CA LEU A 87 -8.18 6.34 0.22
C LEU A 87 -8.52 7.73 0.77
N ASP A 88 -9.79 7.98 0.98
CA ASP A 88 -10.24 9.31 1.39
C ASP A 88 -9.72 9.73 2.76
N LYS A 89 -9.30 8.79 3.57
CA LYS A 89 -8.74 9.10 4.88
C LYS A 89 -7.28 9.53 4.84
N HIS A 90 -6.62 9.36 3.69
CA HIS A 90 -5.17 9.55 3.59
C HIS A 90 -4.75 10.44 2.41
N ILE A 91 -5.69 11.16 1.82
CA ILE A 91 -5.42 11.92 0.59
C ILE A 91 -4.19 12.83 0.74
N ASP A 92 -4.09 13.54 1.87
CA ASP A 92 -2.99 14.48 2.04
C ASP A 92 -1.63 13.80 2.17
N ALA A 93 -1.61 12.55 2.62
CA ALA A 93 -0.34 11.83 2.79
C ALA A 93 0.23 11.34 1.47
N PHE A 94 -0.60 11.25 0.44
CA PHE A 94 -0.14 10.69 -0.83
C PHE A 94 0.87 11.58 -1.56
N LYS A 95 1.01 12.82 -1.15
CA LYS A 95 2.08 13.68 -1.70
C LYS A 95 3.47 13.15 -1.35
N TYR A 96 3.57 12.27 -0.36
CA TYR A 96 4.83 11.64 0.01
C TYR A 96 5.02 10.28 -0.67
N VAL A 97 4.04 9.84 -1.43
CA VAL A 97 4.05 8.53 -2.08
C VAL A 97 4.29 8.71 -3.56
N ARG A 98 5.21 7.92 -4.10
CA ARG A 98 5.53 8.03 -5.52
C ARG A 98 4.44 7.42 -6.38
N GLN A 99 3.93 6.25 -6.01
CA GLN A 99 2.95 5.53 -6.82
C GLN A 99 2.04 4.69 -5.95
N ILE A 100 0.76 4.69 -6.31
CA ILE A 100 -0.25 3.88 -5.67
C ILE A 100 -0.83 2.94 -6.71
N ASN A 101 -0.85 1.66 -6.41
CA ASN A 101 -1.57 0.67 -7.20
C ASN A 101 -2.84 0.33 -6.44
N ILE A 102 -3.99 0.55 -7.06
CA ILE A 102 -5.28 0.32 -6.43
C ILE A 102 -5.90 -0.91 -7.06
N SER A 103 -6.18 -1.92 -6.24
CA SER A 103 -6.80 -3.16 -6.70
C SER A 103 -8.31 -3.01 -6.63
N LEU A 104 -8.95 -3.00 -7.80
CA LEU A 104 -10.40 -2.79 -7.89
C LEU A 104 -11.10 -4.13 -7.85
N HIS A 105 -11.26 -4.69 -6.67
CA HIS A 105 -12.02 -5.91 -6.51
C HIS A 105 -13.09 -5.78 -5.42
N ALA A 106 -13.29 -4.58 -4.95
CA ALA A 106 -14.39 -4.30 -4.03
C ALA A 106 -15.65 -3.97 -4.81
N THR A 107 -16.79 -4.05 -4.16
CA THR A 107 -18.05 -3.78 -4.83
C THR A 107 -18.31 -2.29 -5.06
N ASN A 108 -17.61 -1.43 -4.32
CA ASN A 108 -17.80 0.02 -4.42
C ASN A 108 -16.74 0.68 -5.31
N GLN A 109 -16.49 0.12 -6.47
CA GLN A 109 -15.44 0.59 -7.35
C GLN A 109 -15.58 2.06 -7.75
N GLN A 110 -16.81 2.52 -8.00
CA GLN A 110 -17.01 3.90 -8.40
C GLN A 110 -16.62 4.89 -7.29
N GLU A 111 -16.91 4.55 -6.05
CA GLU A 111 -16.50 5.38 -4.92
C GLU A 111 -14.98 5.45 -4.81
N ILE A 112 -14.33 4.32 -5.01
CA ILE A 112 -12.87 4.25 -4.98
C ILE A 112 -12.27 5.12 -6.08
N ILE A 113 -12.82 5.04 -7.29
CA ILE A 113 -12.32 5.86 -8.40
C ILE A 113 -12.54 7.35 -8.09
N ASN A 114 -13.67 7.70 -7.52
CA ASN A 114 -13.93 9.09 -7.16
C ASN A 114 -12.96 9.60 -6.11
N SER A 115 -12.62 8.78 -5.13
CA SER A 115 -11.61 9.17 -4.13
C SER A 115 -10.24 9.30 -4.76
N ALA A 116 -9.91 8.39 -5.68
CA ALA A 116 -8.61 8.41 -6.33
C ALA A 116 -8.41 9.67 -7.18
N LYS A 117 -9.48 10.25 -7.70
CA LYS A 117 -9.38 11.48 -8.49
C LYS A 117 -8.88 12.67 -7.67
N GLN A 118 -8.93 12.59 -6.36
CA GLN A 118 -8.47 13.65 -5.49
C GLN A 118 -6.98 13.56 -5.19
N ILE A 119 -6.33 12.49 -5.61
CA ILE A 119 -4.91 12.28 -5.34
C ILE A 119 -4.08 13.12 -6.30
N LYS A 120 -3.13 13.89 -5.76
CA LYS A 120 -2.23 14.74 -6.53
C LYS A 120 -0.80 14.37 -6.24
N ASP A 121 0.08 14.68 -7.19
CA ASP A 121 1.52 14.50 -7.04
C ASP A 121 1.93 13.05 -6.76
N CYS A 122 1.16 12.11 -7.28
CA CYS A 122 1.40 10.70 -7.09
C CYS A 122 0.87 9.96 -8.32
N TYR A 123 1.63 8.98 -8.79
CA TYR A 123 1.16 8.15 -9.89
C TYR A 123 0.11 7.17 -9.36
N VAL A 124 -1.01 7.06 -10.06
CA VAL A 124 -2.10 6.18 -9.65
C VAL A 124 -2.35 5.16 -10.74
N ASN A 125 -2.26 3.89 -10.39
CA ASN A 125 -2.58 2.79 -11.28
C ASN A 125 -3.70 1.97 -10.70
N PHE A 126 -4.60 1.51 -11.54
CA PHE A 126 -5.65 0.59 -11.13
C PHE A 126 -5.31 -0.80 -11.63
N ARG A 127 -5.53 -1.81 -10.79
CA ARG A 127 -5.41 -3.20 -11.18
C ARG A 127 -6.79 -3.81 -11.18
N VAL A 128 -7.16 -4.38 -12.31
CA VAL A 128 -8.46 -5.01 -12.46
C VAL A 128 -8.20 -6.48 -12.72
N TRP A 129 -8.77 -7.35 -11.88
CA TRP A 129 -8.58 -8.78 -12.05
C TRP A 129 -9.55 -9.32 -13.07
N ASN A 130 -9.04 -10.07 -13.99
CA ASN A 130 -9.90 -10.75 -14.94
C ASN A 130 -10.31 -12.08 -14.32
N PHE A 131 -11.38 -12.06 -13.56
CA PHE A 131 -11.90 -13.26 -13.03
C PHE A 131 -12.64 -13.93 -14.14
N VAL A 132 -12.05 -14.83 -14.68
CA VAL A 132 -12.68 -15.56 -15.66
C VAL A 132 -13.67 -16.45 -15.11
N ASP A 133 -14.11 -16.23 -14.00
CA ASP A 133 -15.08 -17.07 -13.58
C ASP A 133 -16.25 -16.77 -14.37
N GLU A 134 -16.98 -17.47 -14.26
CA GLU A 134 -17.91 -17.70 -14.84
C GLU A 134 -18.96 -16.84 -14.76
N GLU A 135 -19.28 -16.41 -13.69
CA GLU A 135 -20.35 -15.58 -13.59
C GLU A 135 -19.98 -14.28 -14.13
N ASN A 136 -18.77 -13.99 -14.30
CA ASN A 136 -18.36 -12.75 -14.85
C ASN A 136 -18.14 -12.79 -16.30
N LYS A 137 -18.33 -13.87 -16.88
CA LYS A 137 -18.25 -13.88 -18.26
C LYS A 137 -19.45 -13.29 -18.76
N LEU A 138 -19.38 -12.20 -19.13
CA LEU A 138 -20.53 -11.52 -19.57
C LEU A 138 -20.75 -11.69 -21.02
#